data_35f29c944c354eb1cc13b28122250705
#
_entry.id   35f29c944c354eb1cc13b28122250705
#
_cell.length_a   1.000
_cell.length_b   1.000
_cell.length_c   1.000
_cell.angle_alpha   90.00
_cell.angle_beta   90.00
_cell.angle_gamma   90.00
#
_symmetry.space_group_name_H-M   'P 1'
#
loop_
_entity.id
_entity.type
_entity.pdbx_description
1 polymer ?
#
loop_
_entity_poly.entity_id
_entity_poly.type
_entity_poly.pdbx_seq_one_letter_code
_entity_poly.pdbx_strand_id
1 'polypeptide(L)'
;KAMELIGGNIRRFVARRTDLEAAEAMLTGSLFAGIAFSFARLGNVHAMSHPVSAFFDVPHGVANAVLLPVIAEYNALADHGRYLKIYNYISEIPAYADEFEPMMLVGAIRELTAAIGIPASLTDAIRQAAKGKEVTAEEIESKIVPMTVDAMKSGNIAVNPRASCQQDIEALYRKAL
;
A
#
# COMPACT_ATOMS: atom_id res chain seq x y z
N LYS A 1 -16.96 -4.24 -0.83
CA LYS A 1 -17.64 -3.03 -0.29
C LYS A 1 -16.66 -2.07 0.40
N ALA A 2 -15.65 -2.57 1.15
CA ALA A 2 -14.65 -1.70 1.79
C ALA A 2 -13.95 -0.76 0.79
N MET A 3 -13.41 -1.31 -0.31
CA MET A 3 -12.72 -0.53 -1.33
C MET A 3 -13.62 0.51 -2.01
N GLU A 4 -14.87 0.19 -2.27
CA GLU A 4 -15.87 1.10 -2.82
C GLU A 4 -16.12 2.30 -1.87
N LEU A 5 -16.35 2.01 -0.58
CA LEU A 5 -16.59 3.04 0.41
C LEU A 5 -15.37 3.93 0.64
N ILE A 6 -14.19 3.33 0.79
CA ILE A 6 -12.95 4.07 1.02
C ILE A 6 -12.54 4.83 -0.24
N GLY A 7 -12.51 4.18 -1.40
CA GLY A 7 -12.09 4.80 -2.65
C GLY A 7 -12.93 6.02 -3.03
N GLY A 8 -14.25 5.93 -2.88
CA GLY A 8 -15.17 7.03 -3.19
C GLY A 8 -15.15 8.19 -2.20
N ASN A 9 -14.59 8.01 -0.98
CA ASN A 9 -14.71 9.02 0.07
C ASN A 9 -13.37 9.52 0.65
N ILE A 10 -12.26 8.84 0.43
CA ILE A 10 -10.98 9.17 1.07
C ILE A 10 -10.49 10.58 0.72
N ARG A 11 -10.62 11.02 -0.54
CA ARG A 11 -10.23 12.37 -0.97
C ARG A 11 -11.07 13.43 -0.26
N ARG A 12 -12.39 13.25 -0.21
CA ARG A 12 -13.32 14.15 0.51
C ARG A 12 -12.98 14.21 1.99
N PHE A 13 -12.78 13.06 2.62
CA PHE A 13 -12.47 12.99 4.05
C PHE A 13 -11.13 13.63 4.40
N VAL A 14 -10.09 13.46 3.59
CA VAL A 14 -8.79 14.10 3.81
C VAL A 14 -8.89 15.61 3.60
N ALA A 15 -9.60 16.06 2.57
CA ALA A 15 -9.80 17.46 2.28
C ALA A 15 -10.65 18.18 3.37
N ARG A 16 -11.63 17.48 3.94
CA ARG A 16 -12.53 18.05 4.96
C ARG A 16 -12.86 17.02 6.04
N ARG A 17 -12.09 17.04 7.13
CA ARG A 17 -12.27 16.13 8.29
C ARG A 17 -13.62 16.26 9.01
N THR A 18 -14.35 17.34 8.78
CA THR A 18 -15.70 17.59 9.33
C THR A 18 -16.84 17.11 8.43
N ASP A 19 -16.54 16.50 7.29
CA ASP A 19 -17.52 15.85 6.43
C ASP A 19 -17.96 14.54 7.07
N LEU A 20 -19.11 14.56 7.76
CA LEU A 20 -19.59 13.41 8.52
C LEU A 20 -20.00 12.24 7.64
N GLU A 21 -20.53 12.50 6.44
CA GLU A 21 -20.89 11.46 5.49
C GLU A 21 -19.63 10.71 5.02
N ALA A 22 -18.57 11.46 4.63
CA ALA A 22 -17.29 10.85 4.27
C ALA A 22 -16.65 10.11 5.46
N ALA A 23 -16.74 10.65 6.68
CA ALA A 23 -16.22 10.00 7.87
C ALA A 23 -16.95 8.67 8.17
N GLU A 24 -18.27 8.63 8.06
CA GLU A 24 -19.08 7.42 8.23
C GLU A 24 -18.70 6.36 7.18
N ALA A 25 -18.56 6.76 5.90
CA ALA A 25 -18.15 5.87 4.84
C ALA A 25 -16.74 5.29 5.07
N MET A 26 -15.79 6.11 5.55
CA MET A 26 -14.42 5.69 5.89
C MET A 26 -14.43 4.70 7.07
N LEU A 27 -15.18 4.96 8.14
CA LEU A 27 -15.28 4.06 9.30
C LEU A 27 -15.94 2.73 8.92
N THR A 28 -17.04 2.79 8.18
CA THR A 28 -17.74 1.59 7.71
C THR A 28 -16.85 0.78 6.75
N GLY A 29 -16.16 1.46 5.84
CA GLY A 29 -15.19 0.83 4.94
C GLY A 29 -14.04 0.16 5.71
N SER A 30 -13.51 0.82 6.73
CA SER A 30 -12.49 0.26 7.62
C SER A 30 -12.99 -1.00 8.36
N LEU A 31 -14.22 -0.98 8.88
CA LEU A 31 -14.84 -2.15 9.52
C LEU A 31 -14.93 -3.32 8.54
N PHE A 32 -15.44 -3.10 7.33
CA PHE A 32 -15.52 -4.16 6.33
C PHE A 32 -14.15 -4.68 5.89
N ALA A 33 -13.14 -3.81 5.79
CA ALA A 33 -11.76 -4.24 5.54
C ALA A 33 -11.24 -5.12 6.69
N GLY A 34 -11.49 -4.73 7.94
CA GLY A 34 -11.14 -5.51 9.13
C GLY A 34 -11.74 -6.91 9.13
N ILE A 35 -13.04 -7.02 8.83
CA ILE A 35 -13.72 -8.31 8.70
C ILE A 35 -13.10 -9.13 7.57
N ALA A 36 -12.88 -8.53 6.40
CA ALA A 36 -12.36 -9.24 5.23
C ALA A 36 -10.95 -9.82 5.50
N PHE A 37 -10.01 -9.02 6.03
CA PHE A 37 -8.64 -9.50 6.24
C PHE A 37 -8.52 -10.50 7.40
N SER A 38 -9.44 -10.51 8.34
CA SER A 38 -9.48 -11.51 9.41
C SER A 38 -9.60 -12.94 8.86
N PHE A 39 -10.20 -13.09 7.68
CA PHE A 39 -10.33 -14.38 6.99
C PHE A 39 -9.29 -14.56 5.87
N ALA A 40 -9.00 -13.50 5.11
CA ALA A 40 -8.17 -13.59 3.89
C ALA A 40 -6.68 -13.33 4.13
N ARG A 41 -6.30 -12.78 5.29
CA ARG A 41 -4.96 -12.22 5.55
C ARG A 41 -4.61 -11.06 4.60
N LEU A 42 -3.34 -10.63 4.53
CA LEU A 42 -2.98 -9.30 4.03
C LEU A 42 -1.93 -9.24 2.91
N GLY A 43 -1.20 -10.32 2.60
CA GLY A 43 -0.18 -10.36 1.54
C GLY A 43 1.10 -9.56 1.82
N ASN A 44 1.88 -9.33 0.76
CA ASN A 44 3.23 -8.75 0.83
C ASN A 44 3.26 -7.31 1.38
N VAL A 45 2.24 -6.49 1.11
CA VAL A 45 2.21 -5.11 1.62
C VAL A 45 2.41 -5.08 3.13
N HIS A 46 1.63 -5.86 3.86
CA HIS A 46 1.72 -5.90 5.33
C HIS A 46 2.92 -6.69 5.84
N ALA A 47 3.33 -7.75 5.14
CA ALA A 47 4.55 -8.46 5.48
C ALA A 47 5.78 -7.54 5.44
N MET A 48 5.83 -6.64 4.46
CA MET A 48 6.93 -5.69 4.27
C MET A 48 6.80 -4.43 5.13
N SER A 49 5.60 -3.94 5.38
CA SER A 49 5.39 -2.71 6.16
C SER A 49 5.71 -2.87 7.65
N HIS A 50 5.49 -4.04 8.24
CA HIS A 50 5.81 -4.29 9.64
C HIS A 50 7.29 -4.05 9.97
N PRO A 51 8.26 -4.62 9.22
CA PRO A 51 9.68 -4.31 9.44
C PRO A 51 10.01 -2.84 9.23
N VAL A 52 9.44 -2.16 8.21
CA VAL A 52 9.66 -0.72 8.00
C VAL A 52 9.25 0.08 9.24
N SER A 53 8.08 -0.23 9.80
CA SER A 53 7.63 0.43 11.03
C SER A 53 8.53 0.10 12.23
N ALA A 54 8.98 -1.14 12.34
CA ALA A 54 9.82 -1.58 13.46
C ALA A 54 11.24 -0.99 13.44
N PHE A 55 11.86 -0.85 12.26
CA PHE A 55 13.23 -0.35 12.13
C PHE A 55 13.32 1.17 12.06
N PHE A 56 12.27 1.84 11.56
CA PHE A 56 12.34 3.27 11.25
C PHE A 56 11.21 4.12 11.84
N ASP A 57 10.37 3.55 12.70
CA ASP A 57 9.21 4.23 13.33
C ASP A 57 8.23 4.87 12.33
N VAL A 58 8.25 4.43 11.06
CA VAL A 58 7.28 4.89 10.06
C VAL A 58 5.87 4.44 10.48
N PRO A 59 4.88 5.34 10.53
CA PRO A 59 3.52 4.95 10.85
C PRO A 59 3.03 3.83 9.91
N HIS A 60 2.44 2.78 10.46
CA HIS A 60 2.09 1.57 9.72
C HIS A 60 1.24 1.84 8.47
N GLY A 61 0.23 2.72 8.58
CA GLY A 61 -0.60 3.11 7.44
C GLY A 61 0.18 3.81 6.33
N VAL A 62 1.21 4.62 6.69
CA VAL A 62 2.10 5.28 5.73
C VAL A 62 2.99 4.25 5.03
N ALA A 63 3.59 3.33 5.79
CA ALA A 63 4.42 2.25 5.22
C ALA A 63 3.60 1.38 4.23
N ASN A 64 2.37 1.02 4.60
CA ASN A 64 1.46 0.30 3.70
C ASN A 64 1.16 1.10 2.43
N ALA A 65 0.84 2.38 2.55
CA ALA A 65 0.44 3.21 1.42
C ALA A 65 1.60 3.44 0.43
N VAL A 66 2.84 3.60 0.92
CA VAL A 66 4.05 3.74 0.08
C VAL A 66 4.39 2.43 -0.64
N LEU A 67 4.26 1.29 0.04
CA LEU A 67 4.53 -0.02 -0.54
C LEU A 67 3.45 -0.50 -1.52
N LEU A 68 2.20 -0.03 -1.34
CA LEU A 68 1.06 -0.52 -2.09
C LEU A 68 1.22 -0.45 -3.62
N PRO A 69 1.64 0.67 -4.25
CA PRO A 69 1.79 0.72 -5.70
C PRO A 69 2.89 -0.21 -6.22
N VAL A 70 3.98 -0.39 -5.48
CA VAL A 70 5.08 -1.28 -5.84
C VAL A 70 4.63 -2.74 -5.81
N ILE A 71 3.89 -3.13 -4.77
CA ILE A 71 3.37 -4.49 -4.63
C ILE A 71 2.20 -4.74 -5.61
N ALA A 72 1.36 -3.75 -5.88
CA ALA A 72 0.32 -3.85 -6.91
C ALA A 72 0.94 -4.12 -8.30
N GLU A 73 2.02 -3.41 -8.65
CA GLU A 73 2.76 -3.66 -9.89
C GLU A 73 3.36 -5.08 -9.93
N TYR A 74 3.96 -5.53 -8.82
CA TYR A 74 4.48 -6.90 -8.72
C TYR A 74 3.38 -7.95 -8.90
N ASN A 75 2.22 -7.75 -8.28
CA ASN A 75 1.07 -8.65 -8.32
C ASN A 75 0.28 -8.58 -9.63
N ALA A 76 0.51 -7.60 -10.50
CA ALA A 76 -0.22 -7.41 -11.75
C ALA A 76 -0.19 -8.65 -12.65
N LEU A 77 0.92 -9.41 -12.66
CA LEU A 77 1.04 -10.67 -13.41
C LEU A 77 0.14 -11.79 -12.88
N ALA A 78 -0.36 -11.67 -11.66
CA ALA A 78 -1.26 -12.63 -11.03
C ALA A 78 -2.71 -12.10 -10.95
N ASP A 79 -3.02 -11.00 -11.64
CA ASP A 79 -4.38 -10.48 -11.69
C ASP A 79 -5.28 -11.38 -12.53
N HIS A 80 -6.48 -11.62 -12.00
CA HIS A 80 -7.55 -12.38 -12.66
C HIS A 80 -8.78 -11.49 -12.90
N GLY A 81 -8.56 -10.24 -13.31
CA GLY A 81 -9.63 -9.27 -13.62
C GLY A 81 -10.17 -8.52 -12.39
N ARG A 82 -9.51 -8.61 -11.23
CA ARG A 82 -9.90 -7.85 -10.03
C ARG A 82 -9.43 -6.39 -10.08
N TYR A 83 -8.33 -6.13 -10.79
CA TYR A 83 -7.73 -4.81 -10.87
C TYR A 83 -8.63 -3.79 -11.54
N LEU A 84 -9.33 -4.16 -12.60
CA LEU A 84 -10.34 -3.30 -13.23
C LEU A 84 -11.41 -2.84 -12.23
N LYS A 85 -11.92 -3.76 -11.43
CA LYS A 85 -12.93 -3.45 -10.42
C LYS A 85 -12.41 -2.51 -9.33
N ILE A 86 -11.16 -2.72 -8.87
CA ILE A 86 -10.53 -1.85 -7.88
C ILE A 86 -10.26 -0.47 -8.50
N TYR A 87 -9.75 -0.44 -9.74
CA TYR A 87 -9.52 0.80 -10.47
C TYR A 87 -10.77 1.67 -10.51
N ASN A 88 -11.93 1.09 -10.88
CA ASN A 88 -13.20 1.80 -10.97
C ASN A 88 -13.76 2.27 -9.59
N TYR A 89 -13.20 1.79 -8.48
CA TYR A 89 -13.54 2.32 -7.15
C TYR A 89 -12.70 3.53 -6.73
N ILE A 90 -11.50 3.70 -7.28
CA ILE A 90 -10.54 4.73 -6.84
C ILE A 90 -10.28 5.79 -7.90
N SER A 91 -10.50 5.48 -9.19
CA SER A 91 -10.34 6.41 -10.31
C SER A 91 -11.57 7.32 -10.45
N GLU A 92 -11.35 8.56 -10.84
CA GLU A 92 -12.41 9.50 -11.20
C GLU A 92 -13.03 9.19 -12.56
N ILE A 93 -12.27 8.55 -13.45
CA ILE A 93 -12.71 8.13 -14.78
C ILE A 93 -12.72 6.60 -14.82
N PRO A 94 -13.89 5.97 -14.94
CA PRO A 94 -13.97 4.53 -15.04
C PRO A 94 -13.38 4.02 -16.36
N ALA A 95 -12.80 2.82 -16.33
CA ALA A 95 -12.34 2.12 -17.52
C ALA A 95 -13.26 0.93 -17.84
N TYR A 96 -13.27 0.54 -19.13
CA TYR A 96 -13.95 -0.65 -19.62
C TYR A 96 -12.95 -1.79 -19.83
N ALA A 97 -13.45 -3.01 -19.92
CA ALA A 97 -12.60 -4.21 -19.92
C ALA A 97 -11.66 -4.32 -21.13
N ASP A 98 -12.05 -3.76 -22.25
CA ASP A 98 -11.29 -3.71 -23.51
C ASP A 98 -10.21 -2.60 -23.55
N GLU A 99 -10.29 -1.65 -22.61
CA GLU A 99 -9.38 -0.51 -22.50
C GLU A 99 -8.45 -0.64 -21.28
N PHE A 100 -8.76 -1.52 -20.34
CA PHE A 100 -8.07 -1.62 -19.07
C PHE A 100 -6.80 -2.48 -19.15
N GLU A 101 -5.72 -1.89 -18.66
CA GLU A 101 -4.47 -2.60 -18.37
C GLU A 101 -4.15 -2.56 -16.86
N PRO A 102 -3.59 -3.64 -16.27
CA PRO A 102 -3.28 -3.69 -14.82
C PRO A 102 -2.43 -2.52 -14.30
N MET A 103 -1.58 -1.96 -15.16
CA MET A 103 -0.74 -0.80 -14.80
C MET A 103 -1.55 0.49 -14.62
N MET A 104 -2.76 0.58 -15.16
CA MET A 104 -3.66 1.71 -14.90
C MET A 104 -4.05 1.77 -13.43
N LEU A 105 -4.31 0.62 -12.78
CA LEU A 105 -4.55 0.59 -11.33
C LEU A 105 -3.33 1.08 -10.54
N VAL A 106 -2.12 0.70 -10.93
CA VAL A 106 -0.89 1.15 -10.27
C VAL A 106 -0.74 2.67 -10.37
N GLY A 107 -1.03 3.23 -11.54
CA GLY A 107 -1.09 4.69 -11.76
C GLY A 107 -2.12 5.37 -10.85
N ALA A 108 -3.35 4.86 -10.84
CA ALA A 108 -4.43 5.41 -10.01
C ALA A 108 -4.13 5.35 -8.50
N ILE A 109 -3.44 4.29 -8.03
CA ILE A 109 -2.98 4.21 -6.63
C ILE A 109 -1.95 5.30 -6.36
N ARG A 110 -0.96 5.51 -7.24
CA ARG A 110 0.05 6.57 -7.08
C ARG A 110 -0.58 7.98 -7.08
N GLU A 111 -1.52 8.23 -7.97
CA GLU A 111 -2.26 9.49 -8.00
C GLU A 111 -3.07 9.71 -6.72
N LEU A 112 -3.78 8.68 -6.24
CA LEU A 112 -4.53 8.75 -5.00
C LEU A 112 -3.62 9.03 -3.80
N THR A 113 -2.53 8.29 -3.65
CA THR A 113 -1.60 8.46 -2.51
C THR A 113 -0.94 9.84 -2.53
N ALA A 114 -0.55 10.35 -3.70
CA ALA A 114 -0.04 11.71 -3.86
C ALA A 114 -1.09 12.76 -3.48
N ALA A 115 -2.33 12.61 -3.97
CA ALA A 115 -3.43 13.55 -3.70
C ALA A 115 -3.77 13.68 -2.20
N ILE A 116 -3.55 12.62 -1.41
CA ILE A 116 -3.81 12.62 0.04
C ILE A 116 -2.55 12.87 0.88
N GLY A 117 -1.42 13.21 0.26
CA GLY A 117 -0.19 13.63 0.94
C GLY A 117 0.65 12.48 1.50
N ILE A 118 0.55 11.28 0.94
CA ILE A 118 1.44 10.16 1.28
C ILE A 118 2.83 10.42 0.64
N PRO A 119 3.94 10.15 1.36
CA PRO A 119 5.28 10.22 0.79
C PRO A 119 5.44 9.38 -0.48
N ALA A 120 6.22 9.88 -1.43
CA ALA A 120 6.40 9.22 -2.72
C ALA A 120 7.25 7.94 -2.65
N SER A 121 8.14 7.85 -1.64
CA SER A 121 9.07 6.73 -1.47
C SER A 121 9.22 6.32 0.01
N LEU A 122 9.78 5.14 0.25
CA LEU A 122 10.17 4.73 1.62
C LEU A 122 11.23 5.65 2.20
N THR A 123 12.16 6.12 1.39
CA THR A 123 13.17 7.09 1.83
C THR A 123 12.53 8.35 2.40
N ASP A 124 11.53 8.90 1.71
CA ASP A 124 10.82 10.09 2.16
C ASP A 124 10.01 9.81 3.44
N ALA A 125 9.33 8.66 3.49
CA ALA A 125 8.57 8.26 4.67
C ALA A 125 9.47 8.06 5.91
N ILE A 126 10.65 7.45 5.74
CA ILE A 126 11.63 7.23 6.80
C ILE A 126 12.18 8.57 7.29
N ARG A 127 12.57 9.48 6.39
CA ARG A 127 13.06 10.81 6.75
C ARG A 127 12.03 11.66 7.49
N GLN A 128 10.76 11.58 7.07
CA GLN A 128 9.67 12.24 7.79
C GLN A 128 9.46 11.66 9.19
N ALA A 129 9.53 10.34 9.34
CA ALA A 129 9.37 9.67 10.63
C ALA A 129 10.54 9.95 11.58
N ALA A 130 11.72 10.20 11.07
CA ALA A 130 12.94 10.49 11.85
C ALA A 130 12.91 11.83 12.61
N LYS A 131 11.91 12.69 12.38
CA LYS A 131 11.67 13.95 13.13
C LYS A 131 12.90 14.84 13.26
N GLY A 132 13.65 15.00 12.16
CA GLY A 132 14.83 15.86 12.10
C GLY A 132 16.16 15.17 12.41
N LYS A 133 16.16 13.88 12.75
CA LYS A 133 17.39 13.10 12.75
C LYS A 133 17.78 12.80 11.30
N GLU A 134 19.05 12.94 11.00
CA GLU A 134 19.57 12.55 9.69
C GLU A 134 19.56 11.02 9.57
N VAL A 135 18.96 10.50 8.49
CA VAL A 135 19.00 9.07 8.13
C VAL A 135 19.65 8.99 6.75
N THR A 136 20.79 8.34 6.68
CA THR A 136 21.57 8.23 5.43
C THR A 136 21.03 7.12 4.53
N ALA A 137 21.37 7.19 3.25
CA ALA A 137 21.00 6.14 2.28
C ALA A 137 21.65 4.79 2.65
N GLU A 138 22.90 4.83 3.16
CA GLU A 138 23.64 3.66 3.60
C GLU A 138 22.98 3.00 4.81
N GLU A 139 22.46 3.80 5.74
CA GLU A 139 21.71 3.28 6.90
C GLU A 139 20.45 2.56 6.44
N ILE A 140 19.68 3.15 5.52
CA ILE A 140 18.47 2.52 4.97
C ILE A 140 18.84 1.23 4.23
N GLU A 141 19.82 1.27 3.33
CA GLU A 141 20.27 0.08 2.58
C GLU A 141 20.72 -1.04 3.51
N SER A 142 21.43 -0.72 4.60
CA SER A 142 21.89 -1.70 5.59
C SER A 142 20.75 -2.48 6.27
N LYS A 143 19.53 -1.94 6.26
CA LYS A 143 18.34 -2.56 6.86
C LYS A 143 17.51 -3.39 5.87
N ILE A 144 17.78 -3.31 4.56
CA ILE A 144 17.00 -4.06 3.56
C ILE A 144 17.02 -5.57 3.84
N VAL A 145 18.20 -6.15 4.04
CA VAL A 145 18.31 -7.60 4.33
C VAL A 145 17.65 -7.98 5.66
N PRO A 146 17.90 -7.30 6.80
CA PRO A 146 17.16 -7.58 8.03
C PRO A 146 15.65 -7.45 7.89
N MET A 147 15.15 -6.40 7.25
CA MET A 147 13.72 -6.21 6.99
C MET A 147 13.14 -7.34 6.12
N THR A 148 13.89 -7.77 5.11
CA THR A 148 13.48 -8.90 4.26
C THR A 148 13.36 -10.19 5.04
N VAL A 149 14.34 -10.50 5.89
CA VAL A 149 14.31 -11.70 6.75
C VAL A 149 13.07 -11.68 7.66
N ASP A 150 12.73 -10.53 8.23
CA ASP A 150 11.55 -10.40 9.08
C ASP A 150 10.24 -10.46 8.28
N ALA A 151 10.19 -9.85 7.10
CA ALA A 151 9.04 -9.96 6.20
C ALA A 151 8.75 -11.41 5.81
N MET A 152 9.80 -12.20 5.50
CA MET A 152 9.68 -13.61 5.11
C MET A 152 9.16 -14.52 6.23
N LYS A 153 9.30 -14.13 7.49
CA LYS A 153 8.71 -14.85 8.64
C LYS A 153 7.20 -14.62 8.76
N SER A 154 6.68 -13.60 8.07
CA SER A 154 5.26 -13.27 8.14
C SER A 154 4.41 -14.29 7.40
N GLY A 155 3.37 -14.82 8.07
CA GLY A 155 2.37 -15.66 7.40
C GLY A 155 1.57 -14.96 6.28
N ASN A 156 1.74 -13.64 6.12
CA ASN A 156 1.13 -12.88 5.05
C ASN A 156 1.78 -13.14 3.67
N ILE A 157 3.06 -13.51 3.64
CA ILE A 157 3.76 -13.84 2.38
C ILE A 157 3.06 -15.00 1.65
N ALA A 158 2.63 -16.02 2.37
CA ALA A 158 2.04 -17.23 1.79
C ALA A 158 0.69 -17.00 1.09
N VAL A 159 0.01 -15.90 1.38
CA VAL A 159 -1.30 -15.56 0.79
C VAL A 159 -1.22 -14.44 -0.25
N ASN A 160 -0.02 -13.98 -0.59
CA ASN A 160 0.13 -12.99 -1.64
C ASN A 160 -0.24 -13.59 -3.00
N PRO A 161 -0.98 -12.89 -3.89
CA PRO A 161 -1.43 -13.43 -5.18
C PRO A 161 -0.29 -13.98 -6.05
N ARG A 162 0.82 -13.25 -6.12
CA ARG A 162 2.06 -13.72 -6.78
C ARG A 162 3.02 -14.22 -5.72
N ALA A 163 3.47 -15.48 -5.86
CA ALA A 163 4.49 -16.05 -5.00
C ALA A 163 5.76 -15.19 -5.00
N SER A 164 6.41 -15.06 -3.86
CA SER A 164 7.62 -14.27 -3.70
C SER A 164 8.66 -15.02 -2.85
N CYS A 165 9.93 -14.93 -3.30
CA CYS A 165 11.09 -15.38 -2.54
C CYS A 165 11.80 -14.19 -1.86
N GLN A 166 12.84 -14.48 -1.09
CA GLN A 166 13.62 -13.46 -0.41
C GLN A 166 14.17 -12.40 -1.38
N GLN A 167 14.69 -12.82 -2.54
CA GLN A 167 15.26 -11.91 -3.54
C GLN A 167 14.20 -10.97 -4.11
N ASP A 168 12.96 -11.46 -4.30
CA ASP A 168 11.85 -10.60 -4.74
C ASP A 168 11.56 -9.52 -3.70
N ILE A 169 11.48 -9.89 -2.42
CA ILE A 169 11.19 -8.93 -1.34
C ILE A 169 12.31 -7.88 -1.21
N GLU A 170 13.58 -8.27 -1.33
CA GLU A 170 14.69 -7.32 -1.36
C GLU A 170 14.59 -6.35 -2.54
N ALA A 171 14.30 -6.86 -3.73
CA ALA A 171 14.12 -6.04 -4.93
C ALA A 171 12.93 -5.07 -4.80
N LEU A 172 11.82 -5.53 -4.18
CA LEU A 172 10.64 -4.70 -3.94
C LEU A 172 10.91 -3.59 -2.92
N TYR A 173 11.69 -3.85 -1.85
CA TYR A 173 12.13 -2.79 -0.94
C TYR A 173 12.97 -1.75 -1.67
N ARG A 174 14.00 -2.17 -2.45
CA ARG A 174 14.84 -1.23 -3.22
C ARG A 174 14.03 -0.43 -4.23
N LYS A 175 13.03 -1.06 -4.86
CA LYS A 175 12.13 -0.36 -5.79
C LYS A 175 11.23 0.68 -5.10
N ALA A 176 10.98 0.53 -3.81
CA ALA A 176 10.16 1.45 -3.03
C ALA A 176 10.97 2.62 -2.41
N LEU A 177 12.32 2.55 -2.42
CA LEU A 177 13.20 3.65 -1.98
C LEU A 177 13.16 4.82 -2.95
#